data_28c04e3c15d6916e9b278be0801d88af
#
_entry.id   28c04e3c15d6916e9b278be0801d88af
#
_cell.length_a   1.000
_cell.length_b   1.000
_cell.length_c   1.000
_cell.angle_alpha   90.00
_cell.angle_beta   90.00
_cell.angle_gamma   90.00
#
_symmetry.space_group_name_H-M   'P 1'
#
loop_
_entity.id
_entity.type
_entity.pdbx_description
1 polymer ?
#
loop_
_entity_poly.entity_id
_entity_poly.type
_entity_poly.pdbx_seq_one_letter_code
_entity_poly.pdbx_strand_id
1 'polypeptide(L)'
;MRFSRDSRGFAFSLDVLLALIPLTIILGMAVANMDNINYLSENTIFQSSLDRTAADAADALVESPGTPLNWEAGGNIYTPGLARYDFSKNATQKNVLAPSKVGAINTTLLQNLIGPDYGAYLTITVANDSNATVIKTVGTYNNTAPNIVRMERLVSTSKLDFVTSMEGLIRDAGQPRTYTTTFPTNYFSVTTFDYWVIVVNNGYNSANVQANSNVVILNNEFSQHIDLIKKQINPGFLFNQTNFQDNVISVRTVSNPGSTMDVYVIAAPKGTPESDITLDRVKLRNAKLVLYVWTR
;
A
#
# COMPACT_ATOMS: atom_id res chain seq x y z
N MET A 1 22.57 -15.43 96.05
CA MET A 1 22.94 -15.18 94.63
C MET A 1 22.22 -13.90 94.19
N ARG A 2 22.91 -12.79 94.01
CA ARG A 2 22.36 -11.55 93.44
C ARG A 2 22.62 -11.57 91.93
N PHE A 3 21.56 -11.73 91.15
CA PHE A 3 21.63 -11.53 89.70
C PHE A 3 21.77 -10.01 89.45
N SER A 4 22.95 -9.55 89.13
CA SER A 4 23.17 -8.24 88.58
C SER A 4 22.38 -8.16 87.24
N ARG A 5 21.33 -7.36 87.20
CA ARG A 5 20.60 -7.02 85.95
C ARG A 5 21.56 -6.20 85.10
N ASP A 6 22.09 -6.81 84.07
CA ASP A 6 22.91 -6.13 83.11
C ASP A 6 22.07 -5.17 82.22
N SER A 7 21.92 -3.94 82.73
CA SER A 7 21.14 -2.89 82.04
C SER A 7 21.78 -2.42 80.72
N ARG A 8 23.04 -2.79 80.49
CA ARG A 8 23.74 -2.40 79.26
C ARG A 8 23.29 -3.24 78.06
N GLY A 9 22.97 -4.52 78.26
CA GLY A 9 22.43 -5.36 77.16
C GLY A 9 21.05 -4.93 76.73
N PHE A 10 20.21 -4.42 77.63
CA PHE A 10 18.84 -3.93 77.30
C PHE A 10 18.89 -2.62 76.54
N ALA A 11 19.76 -1.68 76.91
CA ALA A 11 19.94 -0.43 76.19
C ALA A 11 20.45 -0.67 74.78
N PHE A 12 21.43 -1.56 74.59
CA PHE A 12 21.93 -1.92 73.29
C PHE A 12 20.89 -2.55 72.36
N SER A 13 20.01 -3.43 72.93
CA SER A 13 18.93 -4.04 72.15
C SER A 13 17.83 -3.05 71.74
N LEU A 14 17.56 -2.02 72.58
CA LEU A 14 16.62 -0.96 72.29
C LEU A 14 17.13 -0.03 71.18
N ASP A 15 18.43 0.33 71.21
CA ASP A 15 19.06 1.14 70.17
C ASP A 15 19.07 0.43 68.82
N VAL A 16 19.36 -0.85 68.79
CA VAL A 16 19.27 -1.66 67.56
C VAL A 16 17.85 -1.72 67.04
N LEU A 17 16.88 -1.90 67.91
CA LEU A 17 15.46 -1.95 67.54
C LEU A 17 14.95 -0.59 66.99
N LEU A 18 15.35 0.53 67.62
CA LEU A 18 15.10 1.89 67.15
C LEU A 18 15.77 2.19 65.81
N ALA A 19 16.98 1.65 65.53
CA ALA A 19 17.66 1.82 64.25
C ALA A 19 17.05 0.94 63.14
N LEU A 20 16.44 -0.21 63.46
CA LEU A 20 15.81 -1.11 62.50
C LEU A 20 14.53 -0.54 61.93
N ILE A 21 13.75 0.26 62.69
CA ILE A 21 12.52 0.88 62.22
C ILE A 21 12.73 1.79 61.01
N PRO A 22 13.59 2.82 61.06
CA PRO A 22 13.86 3.66 59.89
C PRO A 22 14.48 2.89 58.73
N LEU A 23 15.35 1.90 59.04
CA LEU A 23 15.95 1.07 58.00
C LEU A 23 14.91 0.25 57.22
N THR A 24 13.93 -0.37 57.94
CA THR A 24 12.87 -1.10 57.28
C THR A 24 11.95 -0.22 56.48
N ILE A 25 11.65 1.00 56.94
CA ILE A 25 10.88 2.01 56.17
C ILE A 25 11.65 2.42 54.90
N ILE A 26 12.94 2.71 55.01
CA ILE A 26 13.77 3.06 53.83
C ILE A 26 13.84 1.91 52.84
N LEU A 27 14.03 0.69 53.33
CA LEU A 27 14.07 -0.51 52.49
C LEU A 27 12.71 -0.76 51.81
N GLY A 28 11.62 -0.62 52.53
CA GLY A 28 10.25 -0.72 51.98
C GLY A 28 9.96 0.33 50.90
N MET A 29 10.37 1.59 51.11
CA MET A 29 10.28 2.62 50.10
C MET A 29 11.16 2.36 48.88
N ALA A 30 12.34 1.82 49.09
CA ALA A 30 13.27 1.46 48.00
C ALA A 30 12.66 0.32 47.12
N VAL A 31 12.09 -0.70 47.74
CA VAL A 31 11.42 -1.81 47.02
C VAL A 31 10.21 -1.29 46.25
N ALA A 32 9.35 -0.49 46.89
CA ALA A 32 8.18 0.10 46.22
C ALA A 32 8.57 1.00 45.03
N ASN A 33 9.67 1.74 45.14
CA ASN A 33 10.19 2.53 44.04
C ASN A 33 10.76 1.65 42.90
N MET A 34 11.45 0.55 43.24
CA MET A 34 11.94 -0.41 42.23
C MET A 34 10.79 -1.06 41.47
N ASP A 35 9.72 -1.45 42.14
CA ASP A 35 8.54 -2.00 41.48
C ASP A 35 7.88 -0.99 40.52
N ASN A 36 7.81 0.27 40.94
CA ASN A 36 7.28 1.35 40.10
C ASN A 36 8.16 1.62 38.88
N ILE A 37 9.49 1.60 39.05
CA ILE A 37 10.47 1.75 37.96
C ILE A 37 10.38 0.60 36.98
N ASN A 38 10.27 -0.63 37.48
CA ASN A 38 10.12 -1.83 36.65
C ASN A 38 8.83 -1.76 35.83
N TYR A 39 7.71 -1.42 36.45
CA TYR A 39 6.43 -1.25 35.76
C TYR A 39 6.48 -0.17 34.67
N LEU A 40 7.07 0.98 34.97
CA LEU A 40 7.26 2.07 33.98
C LEU A 40 8.18 1.63 32.84
N SER A 41 9.25 0.91 33.16
CA SER A 41 10.18 0.37 32.16
C SER A 41 9.50 -0.63 31.23
N GLU A 42 8.79 -1.60 31.77
CA GLU A 42 8.04 -2.60 31.01
C GLU A 42 6.99 -1.94 30.12
N ASN A 43 6.23 -0.99 30.64
CA ASN A 43 5.23 -0.25 29.87
C ASN A 43 5.86 0.57 28.74
N THR A 44 7.01 1.20 28.99
CA THR A 44 7.76 1.96 27.97
C THR A 44 8.28 1.06 26.86
N ILE A 45 8.86 -0.10 27.21
CA ILE A 45 9.34 -1.10 26.25
C ILE A 45 8.19 -1.62 25.41
N PHE A 46 7.07 -1.91 26.05
CA PHE A 46 5.88 -2.41 25.38
C PHE A 46 5.28 -1.38 24.40
N GLN A 47 5.15 -0.12 24.83
CA GLN A 47 4.68 0.96 23.96
C GLN A 47 5.62 1.20 22.77
N SER A 48 6.93 1.22 23.02
CA SER A 48 7.94 1.36 21.97
C SER A 48 7.88 0.21 20.94
N SER A 49 7.61 -1.02 21.40
CA SER A 49 7.42 -2.18 20.52
C SER A 49 6.16 -2.04 19.66
N LEU A 50 5.05 -1.57 20.25
CA LEU A 50 3.79 -1.34 19.54
C LEU A 50 3.94 -0.22 18.50
N ASP A 51 4.58 0.90 18.87
CA ASP A 51 4.87 2.02 17.96
C ASP A 51 5.68 1.55 16.75
N ARG A 52 6.72 0.74 17.00
CA ARG A 52 7.56 0.18 15.96
C ARG A 52 6.77 -0.76 15.04
N THR A 53 5.99 -1.67 15.61
CA THR A 53 5.15 -2.60 14.83
C THR A 53 4.17 -1.83 13.94
N ALA A 54 3.53 -0.79 14.48
CA ALA A 54 2.61 0.05 13.72
C ALA A 54 3.31 0.84 12.60
N ALA A 55 4.51 1.38 12.87
CA ALA A 55 5.31 2.10 11.89
C ALA A 55 5.80 1.17 10.77
N ASP A 56 6.40 0.03 11.12
CA ASP A 56 6.91 -0.96 10.18
C ASP A 56 5.79 -1.50 9.28
N ALA A 57 4.60 -1.75 9.84
CA ALA A 57 3.43 -2.18 9.08
C ALA A 57 2.92 -1.09 8.13
N ALA A 58 2.84 0.16 8.60
CA ALA A 58 2.44 1.29 7.76
C ALA A 58 3.42 1.49 6.60
N ASP A 59 4.73 1.42 6.86
CA ASP A 59 5.77 1.57 5.85
C ASP A 59 5.77 0.40 4.86
N ALA A 60 5.62 -0.84 5.35
CA ALA A 60 5.46 -2.01 4.47
C ALA A 60 4.28 -1.86 3.51
N LEU A 61 3.15 -1.31 3.98
CA LEU A 61 1.99 -1.08 3.13
C LEU A 61 2.25 -0.02 2.05
N VAL A 62 2.95 1.08 2.35
CA VAL A 62 3.07 2.21 1.41
C VAL A 62 4.36 2.18 0.57
N GLU A 63 5.38 1.46 1.00
CA GLU A 63 6.67 1.39 0.31
C GLU A 63 6.92 0.09 -0.44
N SER A 64 6.19 -0.99 -0.10
CA SER A 64 6.31 -2.30 -0.76
C SER A 64 5.14 -2.58 -1.68
N PRO A 65 5.36 -3.20 -2.84
CA PRO A 65 4.29 -3.70 -3.70
C PRO A 65 3.68 -5.01 -3.19
N GLY A 66 4.26 -5.61 -2.14
CA GLY A 66 3.90 -6.92 -1.63
C GLY A 66 4.56 -8.07 -2.39
N THR A 67 4.37 -9.29 -1.86
CA THR A 67 4.91 -10.51 -2.43
C THR A 67 3.83 -11.59 -2.49
N PRO A 68 3.56 -12.17 -3.69
CA PRO A 68 4.07 -11.79 -5.02
C PRO A 68 3.62 -10.40 -5.46
N LEU A 69 4.22 -9.84 -6.53
CA LEU A 69 3.93 -8.48 -7.01
C LEU A 69 2.47 -8.23 -7.37
N ASN A 70 1.74 -9.27 -7.73
CA ASN A 70 0.32 -9.26 -8.11
C ASN A 70 -0.58 -10.00 -7.10
N TRP A 71 -0.23 -9.96 -5.84
CA TRP A 71 -0.95 -10.68 -4.78
C TRP A 71 -2.46 -10.38 -4.77
N GLU A 72 -2.88 -9.20 -5.25
CA GLU A 72 -4.29 -8.77 -5.33
C GLU A 72 -5.11 -9.58 -6.34
N ALA A 73 -4.48 -10.21 -7.30
CA ALA A 73 -5.15 -11.07 -8.29
C ALA A 73 -5.40 -12.49 -7.78
N GLY A 74 -4.93 -12.83 -6.57
CA GLY A 74 -5.09 -14.14 -5.95
C GLY A 74 -3.81 -14.98 -5.95
N GLY A 75 -3.84 -16.08 -5.20
CA GLY A 75 -2.70 -16.97 -5.00
C GLY A 75 -2.16 -16.93 -3.57
N ASN A 76 -0.99 -17.50 -3.36
CA ASN A 76 -0.33 -17.47 -2.05
C ASN A 76 0.24 -16.09 -1.78
N ILE A 77 -0.26 -15.44 -0.75
CA ILE A 77 0.18 -14.11 -0.33
C ILE A 77 1.15 -14.28 0.83
N TYR A 78 2.39 -13.82 0.63
CA TYR A 78 3.41 -13.85 1.69
C TYR A 78 3.38 -12.54 2.50
N THR A 79 3.38 -11.40 1.80
CA THR A 79 3.37 -10.09 2.45
C THR A 79 2.49 -9.14 1.64
N PRO A 80 1.42 -8.58 2.20
CA PRO A 80 0.64 -7.56 1.51
C PRO A 80 1.42 -6.23 1.47
N GLY A 81 1.32 -5.54 0.34
CA GLY A 81 1.84 -4.19 0.16
C GLY A 81 0.97 -3.48 -0.85
N LEU A 82 0.78 -2.18 -0.70
CA LEU A 82 -0.16 -1.41 -1.52
C LEU A 82 0.56 -0.57 -2.59
N ALA A 83 1.90 -0.44 -2.50
CA ALA A 83 2.65 0.37 -3.43
C ALA A 83 2.51 -0.15 -4.88
N ARG A 84 2.41 0.80 -5.81
CA ARG A 84 2.39 0.51 -7.24
C ARG A 84 3.77 0.01 -7.67
N TYR A 85 3.78 -1.00 -8.53
CA TYR A 85 4.98 -1.43 -9.22
C TYR A 85 4.94 -0.96 -10.67
N ASP A 86 5.98 -0.26 -11.11
CA ASP A 86 6.14 0.20 -12.49
C ASP A 86 6.97 -0.83 -13.26
N PHE A 87 6.30 -1.64 -14.06
CA PHE A 87 6.94 -2.70 -14.84
C PHE A 87 7.86 -2.15 -15.93
N SER A 88 7.58 -0.96 -16.47
CA SER A 88 8.43 -0.35 -17.49
C SER A 88 9.78 0.11 -16.94
N LYS A 89 9.80 0.50 -15.67
CA LYS A 89 10.99 0.96 -14.94
C LYS A 89 11.59 -0.11 -14.04
N ASN A 90 10.91 -1.25 -13.93
CA ASN A 90 11.25 -2.33 -13.00
C ASN A 90 11.47 -1.81 -11.56
N ALA A 91 10.60 -0.96 -11.09
CA ALA A 91 10.76 -0.23 -9.84
C ALA A 91 9.44 -0.03 -9.08
N THR A 92 9.50 -0.07 -7.77
CA THR A 92 8.38 0.27 -6.89
C THR A 92 8.23 1.79 -6.79
N GLN A 93 7.02 2.28 -7.00
CA GLN A 93 6.64 3.67 -6.75
C GLN A 93 6.16 3.80 -5.30
N LYS A 94 7.09 4.13 -4.41
CA LYS A 94 6.79 4.34 -2.99
C LYS A 94 5.75 5.43 -2.80
N ASN A 95 4.85 5.25 -1.83
CA ASN A 95 3.75 6.16 -1.51
C ASN A 95 2.74 6.38 -2.65
N VAL A 96 2.80 5.61 -3.73
CA VAL A 96 1.79 5.56 -4.78
C VAL A 96 1.05 4.25 -4.67
N LEU A 97 -0.20 4.28 -4.22
CA LEU A 97 -1.00 3.08 -3.99
C LEU A 97 -1.65 2.61 -5.29
N ALA A 98 -1.56 1.30 -5.55
CA ALA A 98 -2.27 0.65 -6.65
C ALA A 98 -3.74 0.43 -6.25
N PRO A 99 -4.73 0.93 -7.01
CA PRO A 99 -6.16 0.77 -6.71
C PRO A 99 -6.61 -0.68 -6.55
N SER A 100 -6.09 -1.59 -7.36
CA SER A 100 -6.37 -3.03 -7.25
C SER A 100 -5.98 -3.58 -5.88
N LYS A 101 -4.79 -3.23 -5.41
CA LYS A 101 -4.27 -3.65 -4.10
C LYS A 101 -5.05 -3.02 -2.94
N VAL A 102 -5.40 -1.74 -3.07
CA VAL A 102 -6.30 -1.05 -2.12
C VAL A 102 -7.67 -1.75 -2.08
N GLY A 103 -8.19 -2.18 -3.22
CA GLY A 103 -9.43 -2.95 -3.29
C GLY A 103 -9.33 -4.31 -2.58
N ALA A 104 -8.23 -5.02 -2.78
CA ALA A 104 -8.02 -6.41 -2.34
C ALA A 104 -7.62 -6.55 -0.87
N ILE A 105 -7.01 -5.51 -0.25
CA ILE A 105 -6.61 -5.58 1.16
C ILE A 105 -7.82 -5.83 2.06
N ASN A 106 -7.68 -6.77 2.98
CA ASN A 106 -8.73 -7.17 3.91
C ASN A 106 -8.18 -7.38 5.33
N THR A 107 -9.07 -7.67 6.27
CA THR A 107 -8.74 -7.82 7.70
C THR A 107 -7.73 -8.95 7.95
N THR A 108 -7.86 -10.07 7.23
CA THR A 108 -6.94 -11.21 7.39
C THR A 108 -5.53 -10.85 6.95
N LEU A 109 -5.38 -10.18 5.80
CA LEU A 109 -4.09 -9.74 5.29
C LEU A 109 -3.44 -8.69 6.19
N LEU A 110 -4.24 -7.76 6.69
CA LEU A 110 -3.76 -6.75 7.64
C LEU A 110 -3.31 -7.41 8.95
N GLN A 111 -4.07 -8.40 9.45
CA GLN A 111 -3.73 -9.15 10.64
C GLN A 111 -2.44 -9.97 10.47
N ASN A 112 -2.24 -10.60 9.31
CA ASN A 112 -1.01 -11.34 9.01
C ASN A 112 0.23 -10.42 8.99
N LEU A 113 0.05 -9.15 8.62
CA LEU A 113 1.14 -8.19 8.59
C LEU A 113 1.59 -7.73 9.98
N ILE A 114 0.63 -7.48 10.89
CA ILE A 114 0.92 -6.95 12.24
C ILE A 114 1.09 -8.02 13.31
N GLY A 115 0.65 -9.25 13.06
CA GLY A 115 0.70 -10.37 14.00
C GLY A 115 -0.60 -10.58 14.79
N PRO A 116 -0.77 -11.76 15.41
CA PRO A 116 -2.02 -12.19 16.07
C PRO A 116 -2.34 -11.43 17.36
N ASP A 117 -1.31 -10.92 18.04
CA ASP A 117 -1.43 -10.30 19.37
C ASP A 117 -1.99 -8.87 19.33
N TYR A 118 -2.10 -8.30 18.11
CA TYR A 118 -2.55 -6.93 17.89
C TYR A 118 -3.89 -6.88 17.17
N GLY A 119 -4.69 -5.88 17.49
CA GLY A 119 -5.82 -5.46 16.68
C GLY A 119 -5.40 -4.34 15.72
N ALA A 120 -6.06 -4.23 14.57
CA ALA A 120 -5.79 -3.15 13.65
C ALA A 120 -7.03 -2.64 12.92
N TYR A 121 -6.96 -1.36 12.55
CA TYR A 121 -7.91 -0.70 11.69
C TYR A 121 -7.16 0.20 10.71
N LEU A 122 -7.40 0.00 9.43
CA LEU A 122 -6.83 0.78 8.35
C LEU A 122 -7.91 1.64 7.70
N THR A 123 -7.64 2.90 7.47
CA THR A 123 -8.47 3.77 6.64
C THR A 123 -7.63 4.54 5.62
N ILE A 124 -8.14 4.66 4.41
CA ILE A 124 -7.55 5.46 3.34
C ILE A 124 -8.59 6.48 2.92
N THR A 125 -8.25 7.76 3.00
CA THR A 125 -9.14 8.89 2.68
C THR A 125 -8.51 9.82 1.66
N VAL A 126 -9.30 10.54 0.89
CA VAL A 126 -8.80 11.62 0.02
C VAL A 126 -8.23 12.73 0.90
N ALA A 127 -7.01 13.16 0.61
CA ALA A 127 -6.41 14.30 1.31
C ALA A 127 -7.04 15.61 0.82
N ASN A 128 -7.14 16.59 1.73
CA ASN A 128 -7.69 17.92 1.44
C ASN A 128 -9.17 17.95 0.99
N ASP A 129 -9.91 16.86 1.26
CA ASP A 129 -11.35 16.84 1.08
C ASP A 129 -12.04 17.21 2.38
N SER A 130 -12.82 18.28 2.37
CA SER A 130 -13.60 18.74 3.53
C SER A 130 -14.59 17.67 4.03
N ASN A 131 -15.02 16.77 3.15
CA ASN A 131 -15.93 15.68 3.46
C ASN A 131 -15.21 14.38 3.86
N ALA A 132 -13.86 14.37 3.90
CA ALA A 132 -13.04 13.21 4.23
C ALA A 132 -13.49 11.93 3.48
N THR A 133 -13.66 12.04 2.14
CA THR A 133 -14.13 10.93 1.33
C THR A 133 -13.28 9.68 1.56
N VAL A 134 -13.91 8.64 2.07
CA VAL A 134 -13.26 7.36 2.36
C VAL A 134 -13.09 6.56 1.08
N ILE A 135 -11.86 6.15 0.80
CA ILE A 135 -11.52 5.26 -0.34
C ILE A 135 -11.65 3.81 0.09
N LYS A 136 -11.12 3.47 1.27
CA LYS A 136 -11.11 2.11 1.81
C LYS A 136 -11.06 2.12 3.33
N THR A 137 -11.76 1.17 3.94
CA THR A 137 -11.59 0.80 5.34
C THR A 137 -11.37 -0.70 5.47
N VAL A 138 -10.54 -1.12 6.42
CA VAL A 138 -10.24 -2.52 6.72
C VAL A 138 -10.23 -2.70 8.23
N GLY A 139 -10.97 -3.70 8.72
CA GLY A 139 -11.13 -3.96 10.15
C GLY A 139 -12.20 -3.10 10.80
N THR A 140 -12.27 -3.20 12.12
CA THR A 140 -13.19 -2.41 12.96
C THR A 140 -12.37 -1.64 13.99
N TYR A 141 -12.57 -0.35 14.07
CA TYR A 141 -11.89 0.48 15.07
C TYR A 141 -12.42 0.19 16.47
N ASN A 142 -11.51 -0.10 17.40
CA ASN A 142 -11.84 -0.30 18.81
C ASN A 142 -11.35 0.90 19.62
N ASN A 143 -12.26 1.80 19.95
CA ASN A 143 -11.97 3.01 20.72
C ASN A 143 -11.76 2.76 22.23
N THR A 144 -12.06 1.54 22.71
CA THR A 144 -11.88 1.16 24.12
C THR A 144 -10.62 0.34 24.37
N ALA A 145 -9.89 0.01 23.28
CA ALA A 145 -8.65 -0.76 23.41
C ALA A 145 -7.58 0.06 24.17
N PRO A 146 -6.79 -0.59 25.02
CA PRO A 146 -5.65 0.04 25.65
C PRO A 146 -4.54 0.27 24.58
N ASN A 147 -3.74 1.31 24.81
CA ASN A 147 -2.52 1.56 24.04
C ASN A 147 -2.73 1.59 22.52
N ILE A 148 -3.62 2.46 22.04
CA ILE A 148 -3.86 2.65 20.61
C ILE A 148 -2.74 3.53 20.04
N VAL A 149 -2.03 3.01 19.04
CA VAL A 149 -1.05 3.75 18.24
C VAL A 149 -1.66 4.09 16.89
N ARG A 150 -1.48 5.34 16.46
CA ARG A 150 -1.96 5.87 15.18
C ARG A 150 -0.78 6.27 14.31
N MET A 151 -0.62 5.58 13.18
CA MET A 151 0.38 5.93 12.16
C MET A 151 -0.30 6.51 10.92
N GLU A 152 0.20 7.63 10.46
CA GLU A 152 -0.31 8.33 9.28
C GLU A 152 0.78 8.43 8.21
N ARG A 153 0.39 8.16 6.95
CA ARG A 153 1.24 8.31 5.78
C ARG A 153 0.51 9.08 4.69
N LEU A 154 1.17 10.10 4.17
CA LEU A 154 0.68 10.81 2.99
C LEU A 154 1.02 9.97 1.74
N VAL A 155 0.02 9.69 0.93
CA VAL A 155 0.13 8.81 -0.22
C VAL A 155 -0.60 9.41 -1.42
N SER A 156 -0.38 8.84 -2.59
CA SER A 156 -1.16 9.16 -3.79
C SER A 156 -1.83 7.88 -4.30
N THR A 157 -3.02 8.00 -4.86
CA THR A 157 -3.72 6.89 -5.49
C THR A 157 -4.58 7.37 -6.65
N SER A 158 -4.98 6.45 -7.50
CA SER A 158 -5.92 6.68 -8.61
C SER A 158 -7.18 5.81 -8.40
N LYS A 159 -8.18 5.95 -9.26
CA LYS A 159 -9.38 5.08 -9.23
C LYS A 159 -9.20 3.81 -10.06
N LEU A 160 -8.34 3.86 -11.09
CA LEU A 160 -7.99 2.75 -11.96
C LEU A 160 -6.48 2.52 -11.97
N ASP A 161 -6.08 1.28 -12.18
CA ASP A 161 -4.65 0.94 -12.25
C ASP A 161 -4.05 1.39 -13.57
N PHE A 162 -2.99 2.17 -13.46
CA PHE A 162 -2.12 2.47 -14.57
C PHE A 162 -1.11 1.32 -14.74
N VAL A 163 -1.06 0.74 -15.93
CA VAL A 163 -0.21 -0.42 -16.21
C VAL A 163 1.07 0.01 -16.91
N THR A 164 0.96 0.67 -18.06
CA THR A 164 2.09 1.20 -18.84
C THR A 164 1.63 2.31 -19.77
N SER A 165 2.55 3.13 -20.27
CA SER A 165 2.27 4.16 -21.27
C SER A 165 3.40 4.31 -22.29
N MET A 166 3.03 4.94 -23.38
CA MET A 166 3.94 5.54 -24.37
C MET A 166 3.42 6.92 -24.66
N GLU A 167 4.18 7.95 -24.35
CA GLU A 167 3.76 9.35 -24.47
C GLU A 167 4.59 10.10 -25.50
N GLY A 168 4.01 11.11 -26.12
CA GLY A 168 4.67 11.95 -27.11
C GLY A 168 5.09 11.17 -28.36
N LEU A 169 4.32 10.17 -28.77
CA LEU A 169 4.64 9.38 -29.96
C LEU A 169 4.50 10.28 -31.20
N ILE A 170 5.60 10.46 -31.93
CA ILE A 170 5.66 11.29 -33.14
C ILE A 170 5.96 10.42 -34.35
N ARG A 171 5.53 10.86 -35.52
CA ARG A 171 5.98 10.32 -36.79
C ARG A 171 7.03 11.27 -37.40
N ASP A 172 8.17 10.71 -37.77
CA ASP A 172 9.17 11.43 -38.56
C ASP A 172 8.70 11.58 -40.02
N ALA A 173 9.12 12.65 -40.67
CA ALA A 173 8.79 12.84 -42.08
C ALA A 173 9.34 11.68 -42.92
N GLY A 174 8.46 10.91 -43.57
CA GLY A 174 8.81 9.94 -44.59
C GLY A 174 8.57 8.46 -44.30
N GLN A 175 8.61 8.00 -43.05
CA GLN A 175 8.45 6.55 -42.74
C GLN A 175 7.51 6.30 -41.52
N PRO A 176 6.66 5.26 -41.57
CA PRO A 176 5.96 4.80 -40.39
C PRO A 176 6.94 4.40 -39.30
N ARG A 177 6.65 4.77 -38.05
CA ARG A 177 7.46 4.41 -36.89
C ARG A 177 6.66 3.48 -35.99
N THR A 178 7.34 2.49 -35.42
CA THR A 178 6.74 1.57 -34.46
C THR A 178 7.37 1.80 -33.09
N TYR A 179 6.50 1.97 -32.11
CA TYR A 179 6.85 2.12 -30.69
C TYR A 179 6.33 0.90 -29.95
N THR A 180 7.05 0.46 -28.93
CA THR A 180 6.66 -0.71 -28.14
C THR A 180 6.83 -0.44 -26.65
N THR A 181 5.92 -1.00 -25.87
CA THR A 181 6.04 -1.11 -24.40
C THR A 181 5.59 -2.50 -23.99
N THR A 182 5.99 -2.93 -22.81
CA THR A 182 5.62 -4.24 -22.27
C THR A 182 4.94 -4.12 -20.92
N PHE A 183 4.11 -5.11 -20.61
CA PHE A 183 3.54 -5.30 -19.28
C PHE A 183 3.24 -6.79 -19.05
N PRO A 184 3.48 -7.29 -17.83
CA PRO A 184 3.25 -8.69 -17.53
C PRO A 184 1.77 -8.97 -17.19
N THR A 185 1.28 -10.11 -17.66
CA THR A 185 0.03 -10.71 -17.19
C THR A 185 0.21 -12.19 -16.87
N ASN A 186 -0.71 -12.72 -16.09
CA ASN A 186 -0.87 -14.13 -15.82
C ASN A 186 -2.35 -14.51 -15.77
N TYR A 187 -2.65 -15.78 -15.55
CA TYR A 187 -4.02 -16.28 -15.46
C TYR A 187 -4.87 -15.48 -14.46
N PHE A 188 -4.34 -15.21 -13.26
CA PHE A 188 -5.10 -14.49 -12.21
C PHE A 188 -5.39 -13.05 -12.61
N SER A 189 -4.41 -12.34 -13.17
CA SER A 189 -4.60 -10.94 -13.57
C SER A 189 -5.61 -10.81 -14.71
N VAL A 190 -5.59 -11.70 -15.71
CA VAL A 190 -6.54 -11.68 -16.85
C VAL A 190 -7.95 -12.11 -16.45
N THR A 191 -8.10 -12.93 -15.40
CA THR A 191 -9.41 -13.32 -14.87
C THR A 191 -10.03 -12.28 -13.94
N THR A 192 -9.20 -11.46 -13.29
CA THR A 192 -9.62 -10.46 -12.29
C THR A 192 -9.85 -9.08 -12.91
N PHE A 193 -9.05 -8.71 -13.92
CA PHE A 193 -9.07 -7.39 -14.54
C PHE A 193 -9.38 -7.45 -16.02
N ASP A 194 -10.04 -6.39 -16.50
CA ASP A 194 -10.15 -6.05 -17.92
C ASP A 194 -9.08 -5.02 -18.25
N TYR A 195 -8.33 -5.26 -19.31
CA TYR A 195 -7.28 -4.37 -19.78
C TYR A 195 -7.80 -3.50 -20.92
N TRP A 196 -7.48 -2.20 -20.88
CA TRP A 196 -7.96 -1.22 -21.84
C TRP A 196 -6.78 -0.43 -22.40
N VAL A 197 -6.87 -0.12 -23.67
CA VAL A 197 -6.03 0.89 -24.32
C VAL A 197 -6.80 2.20 -24.40
N ILE A 198 -6.19 3.28 -23.95
CA ILE A 198 -6.68 4.65 -24.15
C ILE A 198 -5.63 5.36 -25.00
N VAL A 199 -6.08 5.91 -26.12
CA VAL A 199 -5.25 6.73 -27.00
C VAL A 199 -5.75 8.17 -26.95
N VAL A 200 -4.86 9.10 -26.60
CA VAL A 200 -5.04 10.55 -26.80
C VAL A 200 -4.43 10.88 -28.14
N ASN A 201 -5.26 11.22 -29.09
CA ASN A 201 -4.85 11.48 -30.47
C ASN A 201 -4.80 12.96 -30.76
N ASN A 202 -3.61 13.48 -31.08
CA ASN A 202 -3.39 14.88 -31.45
C ASN A 202 -3.05 14.96 -32.95
N GLY A 203 -4.05 14.63 -33.78
CA GLY A 203 -4.02 14.87 -35.21
C GLY A 203 -3.64 13.71 -36.13
N TYR A 204 -3.46 12.48 -35.61
CA TYR A 204 -3.27 11.31 -36.47
C TYR A 204 -4.58 10.91 -37.18
N ASN A 205 -4.52 10.68 -38.48
CA ASN A 205 -5.61 10.09 -39.27
C ASN A 205 -5.52 8.57 -39.37
N SER A 206 -4.35 8.02 -39.15
CA SER A 206 -4.11 6.59 -39.28
C SER A 206 -2.97 6.16 -38.40
N ALA A 207 -3.26 5.24 -37.54
CA ALA A 207 -2.30 4.53 -36.70
C ALA A 207 -2.87 3.15 -36.42
N ASN A 208 -2.05 2.27 -35.84
CA ASN A 208 -2.47 0.92 -35.47
C ASN A 208 -1.93 0.60 -34.08
N VAL A 209 -2.79 0.07 -33.22
CA VAL A 209 -2.37 -0.40 -31.89
C VAL A 209 -2.60 -1.90 -31.81
N GLN A 210 -1.57 -2.63 -31.41
CA GLN A 210 -1.59 -4.09 -31.32
C GLN A 210 -1.17 -4.55 -29.92
N ALA A 211 -1.74 -5.66 -29.49
CA ALA A 211 -1.32 -6.42 -28.31
C ALA A 211 -0.85 -7.80 -28.78
N ASN A 212 0.41 -8.16 -28.52
CA ASN A 212 1.01 -9.44 -28.95
C ASN A 212 0.74 -9.76 -30.45
N SER A 213 0.94 -8.75 -31.32
CA SER A 213 0.67 -8.82 -32.76
C SER A 213 -0.81 -8.88 -33.17
N ASN A 214 -1.75 -8.94 -32.21
CA ASN A 214 -3.18 -8.88 -32.50
C ASN A 214 -3.68 -7.42 -32.47
N VAL A 215 -4.48 -7.04 -33.49
CA VAL A 215 -4.94 -5.68 -33.62
C VAL A 215 -6.02 -5.35 -32.58
N VAL A 216 -5.75 -4.31 -31.76
CA VAL A 216 -6.70 -3.78 -30.76
C VAL A 216 -7.44 -2.58 -31.34
N ILE A 217 -6.73 -1.64 -31.97
CA ILE A 217 -7.30 -0.46 -32.62
C ILE A 217 -6.84 -0.42 -34.07
N LEU A 218 -7.81 -0.40 -34.98
CA LEU A 218 -7.58 -0.40 -36.42
C LEU A 218 -7.23 1.01 -36.93
N ASN A 219 -6.54 1.07 -38.07
CA ASN A 219 -6.18 2.33 -38.73
C ASN A 219 -7.39 3.24 -39.05
N ASN A 220 -8.52 2.66 -39.40
CA ASN A 220 -9.73 3.41 -39.74
C ASN A 220 -10.52 3.91 -38.51
N GLU A 221 -10.13 3.51 -37.31
CA GLU A 221 -10.71 4.06 -36.06
C GLU A 221 -10.05 5.41 -35.69
N PHE A 222 -8.93 5.76 -36.33
CA PHE A 222 -8.29 7.05 -36.18
C PHE A 222 -8.86 8.09 -37.17
N SER A 223 -9.07 9.30 -36.66
CA SER A 223 -9.45 10.47 -37.45
C SER A 223 -8.89 11.72 -36.77
N GLN A 224 -8.56 12.76 -37.53
CA GLN A 224 -8.11 14.04 -36.96
C GLN A 224 -9.11 14.66 -35.97
N HIS A 225 -10.37 14.28 -36.06
CA HIS A 225 -11.46 14.78 -35.20
C HIS A 225 -11.75 13.91 -33.98
N ILE A 226 -11.03 12.80 -33.82
CA ILE A 226 -11.20 11.91 -32.68
C ILE A 226 -10.00 12.09 -31.77
N ASP A 227 -10.17 12.86 -30.70
CA ASP A 227 -9.12 13.16 -29.74
C ASP A 227 -8.88 12.02 -28.74
N LEU A 228 -9.88 11.15 -28.52
CA LEU A 228 -9.81 10.06 -27.55
C LEU A 228 -10.40 8.78 -28.12
N ILE A 229 -9.61 7.71 -28.13
CA ILE A 229 -10.03 6.37 -28.51
C ILE A 229 -9.86 5.46 -27.30
N LYS A 230 -10.89 4.70 -26.96
CA LYS A 230 -10.86 3.69 -25.90
C LYS A 230 -11.22 2.33 -26.48
N LYS A 231 -10.44 1.31 -26.11
CA LYS A 231 -10.73 -0.06 -26.58
C LYS A 231 -10.30 -1.06 -25.53
N GLN A 232 -11.18 -1.99 -25.22
CA GLN A 232 -10.84 -3.14 -24.39
C GLN A 232 -9.92 -4.09 -25.17
N ILE A 233 -8.86 -4.54 -24.55
CA ILE A 233 -8.00 -5.59 -25.10
C ILE A 233 -8.74 -6.91 -24.92
N ASN A 234 -8.91 -7.68 -26.00
CA ASN A 234 -9.49 -9.00 -25.88
C ASN A 234 -8.61 -9.86 -24.96
N PRO A 235 -9.15 -10.45 -23.88
CA PRO A 235 -8.36 -11.29 -22.98
C PRO A 235 -7.59 -12.42 -23.68
N GLY A 236 -8.11 -12.93 -24.82
CA GLY A 236 -7.43 -13.92 -25.64
C GLY A 236 -6.16 -13.42 -26.35
N PHE A 237 -5.89 -12.12 -26.37
CA PHE A 237 -4.65 -11.54 -26.90
C PHE A 237 -3.55 -11.44 -25.85
N LEU A 238 -3.89 -11.63 -24.57
CA LEU A 238 -2.97 -11.53 -23.44
C LEU A 238 -2.51 -12.91 -22.98
N PHE A 239 -1.30 -12.97 -22.44
CA PHE A 239 -0.81 -14.19 -21.83
C PHE A 239 -1.57 -14.50 -20.53
N ASN A 240 -2.09 -15.72 -20.43
CA ASN A 240 -2.94 -16.17 -19.33
C ASN A 240 -2.40 -17.45 -18.65
N GLN A 241 -1.08 -17.65 -18.66
CA GLN A 241 -0.44 -18.77 -17.99
C GLN A 241 -0.30 -18.52 -16.48
N THR A 242 0.02 -19.56 -15.72
CA THR A 242 0.21 -19.45 -14.26
C THR A 242 1.31 -18.46 -13.89
N ASN A 243 2.42 -18.48 -14.63
CA ASN A 243 3.52 -17.54 -14.45
C ASN A 243 3.29 -16.27 -15.25
N PHE A 244 3.83 -15.15 -14.78
CA PHE A 244 3.84 -13.91 -15.52
C PHE A 244 4.59 -14.04 -16.84
N GLN A 245 3.98 -13.46 -17.88
CA GLN A 245 4.58 -13.29 -19.19
C GLN A 245 4.35 -11.90 -19.69
N ASP A 246 5.37 -11.30 -20.30
CA ASP A 246 5.34 -9.95 -20.83
C ASP A 246 4.53 -9.89 -22.12
N ASN A 247 3.44 -9.13 -22.09
CA ASN A 247 2.71 -8.74 -23.28
C ASN A 247 3.39 -7.55 -23.92
N VAL A 248 3.39 -7.49 -25.24
CA VAL A 248 3.92 -6.36 -26.00
C VAL A 248 2.75 -5.55 -26.56
N ILE A 249 2.70 -4.27 -26.21
CA ILE A 249 1.87 -3.29 -26.91
C ILE A 249 2.74 -2.60 -27.95
N SER A 250 2.32 -2.66 -29.19
CA SER A 250 2.97 -1.95 -30.29
C SER A 250 2.04 -0.92 -30.93
N VAL A 251 2.59 0.25 -31.19
CA VAL A 251 1.89 1.37 -31.85
C VAL A 251 2.64 1.72 -33.11
N ARG A 252 1.98 1.58 -34.25
CA ARG A 252 2.53 1.97 -35.55
C ARG A 252 1.87 3.25 -36.02
N THR A 253 2.63 4.32 -36.15
CA THR A 253 2.17 5.61 -36.68
C THR A 253 2.28 5.58 -38.20
N VAL A 254 1.19 5.89 -38.91
CA VAL A 254 1.13 5.75 -40.39
C VAL A 254 0.99 7.08 -41.12
N SER A 255 0.23 8.04 -40.60
CA SER A 255 -0.07 9.29 -41.29
C SER A 255 0.25 10.53 -40.45
N ASN A 256 0.30 11.69 -41.13
CA ASN A 256 0.43 13.04 -40.58
C ASN A 256 1.74 13.27 -39.77
N PRO A 257 2.84 13.68 -40.46
CA PRO A 257 4.05 14.19 -39.79
C PRO A 257 3.71 15.39 -38.90
N GLY A 258 4.28 15.43 -37.70
CA GLY A 258 4.06 16.47 -36.71
C GLY A 258 2.88 16.28 -35.76
N SER A 259 2.04 15.28 -36.03
CA SER A 259 1.04 14.83 -35.03
C SER A 259 1.68 14.09 -33.88
N THR A 260 1.05 14.12 -32.71
CA THR A 260 1.46 13.40 -31.51
C THR A 260 0.36 12.52 -31.02
N MET A 261 0.69 11.46 -30.31
CA MET A 261 -0.28 10.69 -29.55
C MET A 261 0.33 10.16 -28.26
N ASP A 262 -0.54 9.95 -27.28
CA ASP A 262 -0.20 9.25 -26.06
C ASP A 262 -1.04 7.99 -25.97
N VAL A 263 -0.43 6.89 -25.59
CA VAL A 263 -1.08 5.59 -25.45
C VAL A 263 -0.91 5.10 -24.03
N TYR A 264 -2.02 4.81 -23.39
CA TYR A 264 -2.09 4.33 -22.02
C TYR A 264 -2.70 2.95 -21.98
N VAL A 265 -2.10 2.03 -21.22
CA VAL A 265 -2.69 0.75 -20.88
C VAL A 265 -3.11 0.82 -19.42
N ILE A 266 -4.35 0.51 -19.18
CA ILE A 266 -4.94 0.51 -17.83
C ILE A 266 -5.58 -0.84 -17.52
N ALA A 267 -5.59 -1.21 -16.25
CA ALA A 267 -6.34 -2.34 -15.75
C ALA A 267 -7.51 -1.84 -14.89
N ALA A 268 -8.69 -2.35 -15.15
CA ALA A 268 -9.90 -2.08 -14.40
C ALA A 268 -10.46 -3.39 -13.84
N PRO A 269 -11.11 -3.40 -12.68
CA PRO A 269 -11.83 -4.58 -12.21
C PRO A 269 -12.77 -5.11 -13.30
N LYS A 270 -12.85 -6.43 -13.42
CA LYS A 270 -13.65 -7.07 -14.47
C LYS A 270 -15.11 -6.61 -14.44
N GLY A 271 -15.63 -6.26 -15.61
CA GLY A 271 -17.00 -5.74 -15.75
C GLY A 271 -17.15 -4.25 -15.46
N THR A 272 -16.05 -3.50 -15.30
CA THR A 272 -16.11 -2.05 -15.18
C THR A 272 -16.71 -1.44 -16.45
N PRO A 273 -17.78 -0.62 -16.37
CA PRO A 273 -18.39 -0.01 -17.55
C PRO A 273 -17.39 0.85 -18.33
N GLU A 274 -17.51 0.86 -19.66
CA GLU A 274 -16.64 1.68 -20.53
C GLU A 274 -16.71 3.17 -20.20
N SER A 275 -17.88 3.67 -19.76
CA SER A 275 -18.07 5.05 -19.32
C SER A 275 -17.14 5.43 -18.16
N ASP A 276 -16.76 4.44 -17.36
CA ASP A 276 -15.90 4.60 -16.19
C ASP A 276 -14.42 4.54 -16.54
N ILE A 277 -14.07 4.14 -17.76
CA ILE A 277 -12.72 4.08 -18.27
C ILE A 277 -12.34 5.48 -18.80
N THR A 278 -11.72 6.29 -17.96
CA THR A 278 -11.33 7.66 -18.28
C THR A 278 -9.92 7.98 -17.75
N LEU A 279 -9.21 8.87 -18.41
CA LEU A 279 -7.89 9.33 -17.98
C LEU A 279 -7.93 10.01 -16.61
N ASP A 280 -9.03 10.70 -16.26
CA ASP A 280 -9.17 11.33 -14.94
C ASP A 280 -9.21 10.32 -13.80
N ARG A 281 -9.65 9.09 -14.06
CA ARG A 281 -9.64 8.02 -13.07
C ARG A 281 -8.26 7.39 -12.90
N VAL A 282 -7.34 7.61 -13.83
CA VAL A 282 -5.94 7.16 -13.75
C VAL A 282 -5.04 8.20 -13.10
N LYS A 283 -5.44 9.49 -13.13
CA LYS A 283 -4.69 10.56 -12.47
C LYS A 283 -4.55 10.34 -10.98
N LEU A 284 -3.33 10.55 -10.51
CA LEU A 284 -3.02 10.46 -9.09
C LEU A 284 -3.72 11.58 -8.31
N ARG A 285 -4.29 11.21 -7.17
CA ARG A 285 -4.87 12.12 -6.18
C ARG A 285 -4.18 11.90 -4.86
N ASN A 286 -3.93 12.97 -4.14
CA ASN A 286 -3.39 12.89 -2.80
C ASN A 286 -4.40 12.22 -1.86
N ALA A 287 -3.91 11.29 -1.08
CA ALA A 287 -4.67 10.54 -0.11
C ALA A 287 -3.88 10.41 1.19
N LYS A 288 -4.55 10.02 2.23
CA LYS A 288 -4.00 9.79 3.55
C LYS A 288 -4.32 8.37 3.96
N LEU A 289 -3.28 7.59 4.24
CA LEU A 289 -3.39 6.27 4.85
C LEU A 289 -3.20 6.42 6.36
N VAL A 290 -4.15 5.95 7.15
CA VAL A 290 -4.08 5.93 8.61
C VAL A 290 -4.25 4.51 9.09
N LEU A 291 -3.25 4.02 9.80
CA LEU A 291 -3.24 2.71 10.44
C LEU A 291 -3.33 2.91 11.95
N TYR A 292 -4.31 2.27 12.57
CA TYR A 292 -4.43 2.16 14.02
C TYR A 292 -4.06 0.75 14.42
N VAL A 293 -3.20 0.61 15.41
CA VAL A 293 -2.80 -0.68 15.99
C VAL A 293 -2.95 -0.60 17.51
N TRP A 294 -3.46 -1.67 18.12
CA TRP A 294 -3.64 -1.77 19.55
C TRP A 294 -3.40 -3.19 20.02
N THR A 295 -3.19 -3.37 21.31
CA THR A 295 -3.12 -4.70 21.94
C THR A 295 -4.50 -5.30 22.12
N ARG A 296 -4.59 -6.59 21.97
CA ARG A 296 -5.82 -7.36 22.17
C ARG A 296 -5.97 -7.79 23.63
#